data_ab83b24e5892e59cc7cb9723c050ffb0
#
_entry.id   ab83b24e5892e59cc7cb9723c050ffb0
#
_cell.length_a   1.000
_cell.length_b   1.000
_cell.length_c   1.000
_cell.angle_alpha   90.00
_cell.angle_beta   90.00
_cell.angle_gamma   90.00
#
_symmetry.space_group_name_H-M   'P 1'
#
loop_
_entity.id
_entity.type
_entity.pdbx_description
1 polymer ?
#
loop_
_entity_poly.entity_id
_entity_poly.type
_entity_poly.pdbx_seq_one_letter_code
_entity_poly.pdbx_strand_id
1 'polypeptide(L)'
;QDIANSGWNYTSSSSYITLSFWVKSSVSQDFKGYIRTVDGTSQVYPYSTGTLSANTWTKVTKTIPGNSNLQFDNNNNTGFQLYLWPYIGTSYTDAGVTENAWTAYASGTRTPVSATTWWTTNDATFEITGVQLEVGSHSTDFEFRSYGQELALCQRYFCKMKAYAGASNGWIIQYPVTMRAAPSATVNSGTIGSVNQITTSTSNWNLSGGSANMAECFYSAEL
;
A
#
# COMPACT_ATOMS: atom_id res chain seq x y z
N GLN A 1 9.06 3.49 -2.20
CA GLN A 1 10.28 2.69 -2.29
C GLN A 1 10.14 1.54 -3.27
N ASP A 2 9.12 0.71 -3.09
CA ASP A 2 8.93 -0.45 -3.94
C ASP A 2 8.56 -0.05 -5.38
N ILE A 3 7.86 1.06 -5.58
CA ILE A 3 7.56 1.55 -6.92
C ILE A 3 8.82 2.01 -7.67
N ALA A 4 9.77 2.66 -6.98
CA ALA A 4 11.04 3.09 -7.57
C ALA A 4 11.91 1.90 -8.01
N ASN A 5 11.78 0.75 -7.33
CA ASN A 5 12.54 -0.47 -7.57
C ASN A 5 11.72 -1.57 -8.28
N SER A 6 10.50 -1.26 -8.73
CA SER A 6 9.59 -2.24 -9.34
C SER A 6 10.02 -2.72 -10.73
N GLY A 7 10.98 -2.05 -11.37
CA GLY A 7 11.33 -2.27 -12.77
C GLY A 7 10.47 -1.49 -13.76
N TRP A 8 9.49 -0.71 -13.28
CA TRP A 8 8.74 0.21 -14.14
C TRP A 8 9.60 1.42 -14.54
N ASN A 9 9.79 1.62 -15.82
CA ASN A 9 10.39 2.86 -16.33
C ASN A 9 9.34 3.98 -16.31
N TYR A 10 9.04 4.49 -15.12
CA TYR A 10 7.93 5.42 -14.87
C TYR A 10 8.05 6.77 -15.58
N THR A 11 9.23 7.16 -16.05
CA THR A 11 9.43 8.39 -16.82
C THR A 11 9.14 8.23 -18.30
N SER A 12 8.95 7.00 -18.80
CA SER A 12 8.70 6.72 -20.20
C SER A 12 7.21 6.46 -20.47
N SER A 13 6.62 7.20 -21.42
CA SER A 13 5.24 7.01 -21.85
C SER A 13 4.99 5.69 -22.61
N SER A 14 6.05 4.95 -22.97
CA SER A 14 5.96 3.61 -23.58
C SER A 14 6.14 2.47 -22.57
N SER A 15 6.34 2.78 -21.29
CA SER A 15 6.39 1.83 -20.18
C SER A 15 5.14 1.96 -19.33
N TYR A 16 4.55 0.85 -18.93
CA TYR A 16 3.23 0.81 -18.33
C TYR A 16 3.22 0.10 -16.98
N ILE A 17 2.27 0.48 -16.13
CA ILE A 17 1.74 -0.34 -15.06
C ILE A 17 0.27 -0.62 -15.34
N THR A 18 -0.23 -1.75 -14.89
CA THR A 18 -1.64 -2.11 -15.03
C THR A 18 -2.25 -2.33 -13.66
N LEU A 19 -3.28 -1.52 -13.36
CA LEU A 19 -4.14 -1.69 -12.20
C LEU A 19 -5.33 -2.56 -12.60
N SER A 20 -5.60 -3.61 -11.84
CA SER A 20 -6.82 -4.40 -11.98
C SER A 20 -7.47 -4.66 -10.63
N PHE A 21 -8.80 -4.71 -10.60
CA PHE A 21 -9.57 -5.03 -9.40
C PHE A 21 -10.99 -5.47 -9.79
N TRP A 22 -11.64 -6.17 -8.87
CA TRP A 22 -13.05 -6.49 -8.98
C TRP A 22 -13.85 -5.53 -8.11
N VAL A 23 -14.95 -5.03 -8.66
CA VAL A 23 -15.83 -4.10 -7.96
C VAL A 23 -17.29 -4.48 -8.20
N LYS A 24 -18.12 -4.28 -7.19
CA LYS A 24 -19.57 -4.46 -7.25
C LYS A 24 -20.24 -3.30 -6.51
N SER A 25 -21.30 -2.76 -7.08
CA SER A 25 -22.17 -1.76 -6.45
C SER A 25 -23.61 -2.20 -6.53
N SER A 26 -24.41 -1.88 -5.53
CA SER A 26 -25.88 -2.08 -5.59
C SER A 26 -26.56 -1.09 -6.53
N VAL A 27 -25.86 -0.05 -6.96
CA VAL A 27 -26.37 1.00 -7.85
C VAL A 27 -25.60 0.97 -9.16
N SER A 28 -26.31 1.04 -10.28
CA SER A 28 -25.67 1.20 -11.59
C SER A 28 -25.16 2.63 -11.76
N GLN A 29 -23.85 2.78 -11.79
CA GLN A 29 -23.16 4.07 -11.87
C GLN A 29 -21.72 3.88 -12.34
N ASP A 30 -21.13 4.95 -12.88
CA ASP A 30 -19.70 5.07 -13.11
C ASP A 30 -19.03 5.69 -11.86
N PHE A 31 -18.02 5.01 -11.33
CA PHE A 31 -17.30 5.45 -10.15
C PHE A 31 -15.92 5.99 -10.52
N LYS A 32 -15.49 7.03 -9.81
CA LYS A 32 -14.25 7.74 -10.09
C LYS A 32 -13.15 7.35 -9.11
N GLY A 33 -11.95 7.24 -9.65
CA GLY A 33 -10.74 7.05 -8.88
C GLY A 33 -9.59 7.87 -9.46
N TYR A 34 -8.51 7.90 -8.73
CA TYR A 34 -7.27 8.48 -9.22
C TYR A 34 -6.05 7.83 -8.58
N ILE A 35 -4.96 7.91 -9.29
CA ILE A 35 -3.62 7.64 -8.76
C ILE A 35 -2.95 8.99 -8.53
N ARG A 36 -2.24 9.11 -7.42
CA ARG A 36 -1.45 10.30 -7.09
C ARG A 36 -0.02 9.91 -6.78
N THR A 37 0.94 10.66 -7.34
CA THR A 37 2.32 10.63 -6.88
C THR A 37 2.58 11.78 -5.92
N VAL A 38 3.49 11.58 -4.97
CA VAL A 38 3.72 12.56 -3.90
C VAL A 38 5.16 13.10 -3.92
N ASP A 39 6.10 12.31 -4.44
CA ASP A 39 7.48 12.74 -4.60
C ASP A 39 7.61 13.76 -5.75
N GLY A 40 8.54 14.68 -5.59
CA GLY A 40 8.72 15.79 -6.53
C GLY A 40 7.47 16.65 -6.69
N THR A 41 7.18 17.07 -7.93
CA THR A 41 5.91 17.74 -8.25
C THR A 41 4.81 16.71 -8.36
N SER A 42 3.91 16.70 -7.39
CA SER A 42 2.81 15.73 -7.30
C SER A 42 1.98 15.70 -8.59
N GLN A 43 1.76 14.51 -9.12
CA GLN A 43 0.96 14.26 -10.32
C GLN A 43 -0.30 13.48 -9.96
N VAL A 44 -1.35 13.61 -10.77
CA VAL A 44 -2.59 12.84 -10.65
C VAL A 44 -2.97 12.21 -11.98
N TYR A 45 -3.44 10.97 -11.92
CA TYR A 45 -3.98 10.21 -13.06
C TYR A 45 -5.41 9.79 -12.72
N PRO A 46 -6.42 10.55 -13.16
CA PRO A 46 -7.82 10.21 -12.93
C PRO A 46 -8.24 9.03 -13.81
N TYR A 47 -9.09 8.17 -13.26
CA TYR A 47 -9.71 7.07 -14.00
C TYR A 47 -11.15 6.83 -13.53
N SER A 48 -11.90 6.08 -14.31
CA SER A 48 -13.24 5.64 -13.94
C SER A 48 -13.40 4.13 -14.06
N THR A 49 -14.39 3.55 -13.39
CA THR A 49 -14.72 2.13 -13.54
C THR A 49 -15.39 1.85 -14.87
N GLY A 50 -15.94 2.88 -15.53
CA GLY A 50 -17.02 2.74 -16.48
C GLY A 50 -18.35 2.45 -15.75
N THR A 51 -19.45 2.50 -16.46
CA THR A 51 -20.77 2.24 -15.87
C THR A 51 -20.88 0.78 -15.43
N LEU A 52 -20.97 0.55 -14.12
CA LEU A 52 -21.21 -0.76 -13.55
C LEU A 52 -22.69 -1.15 -13.63
N SER A 53 -22.97 -2.42 -13.90
CA SER A 53 -24.31 -2.98 -13.69
C SER A 53 -24.55 -3.23 -12.20
N ALA A 54 -25.75 -2.89 -11.69
CA ALA A 54 -26.09 -3.09 -10.29
C ALA A 54 -25.94 -4.56 -9.88
N ASN A 55 -25.40 -4.77 -8.67
CA ASN A 55 -25.20 -6.08 -8.03
C ASN A 55 -24.36 -7.08 -8.85
N THR A 56 -23.54 -6.60 -9.79
CA THR A 56 -22.72 -7.45 -10.64
C THR A 56 -21.23 -7.22 -10.37
N TRP A 57 -20.47 -8.27 -10.06
CA TRP A 57 -19.02 -8.19 -9.99
C TRP A 57 -18.44 -7.91 -11.38
N THR A 58 -17.70 -6.83 -11.49
CA THR A 58 -17.05 -6.39 -12.74
C THR A 58 -15.56 -6.25 -12.52
N LYS A 59 -14.74 -6.88 -13.38
CA LYS A 59 -13.30 -6.65 -13.41
C LYS A 59 -13.01 -5.34 -14.13
N VAL A 60 -12.36 -4.41 -13.43
CA VAL A 60 -11.87 -3.16 -14.01
C VAL A 60 -10.37 -3.31 -14.23
N THR A 61 -9.90 -2.90 -15.41
CA THR A 61 -8.49 -2.89 -15.77
C THR A 61 -8.12 -1.53 -16.33
N LYS A 62 -7.02 -0.94 -15.80
CA LYS A 62 -6.48 0.35 -16.24
C LYS A 62 -5.00 0.21 -16.52
N THR A 63 -4.63 0.37 -17.79
CA THR A 63 -3.23 0.44 -18.23
C THR A 63 -2.77 1.89 -18.19
N ILE A 64 -1.76 2.17 -17.40
CA ILE A 64 -1.32 3.51 -17.03
C ILE A 64 0.09 3.70 -17.55
N PRO A 65 0.31 4.62 -18.49
CA PRO A 65 1.64 4.92 -19.00
C PRO A 65 2.49 5.68 -17.97
N GLY A 66 3.80 5.58 -18.08
CA GLY A 66 4.69 6.50 -17.40
C GLY A 66 4.56 7.92 -17.95
N ASN A 67 5.20 8.87 -17.27
CA ASN A 67 5.23 10.27 -17.68
C ASN A 67 6.54 10.91 -17.19
N SER A 68 7.15 11.77 -18.01
CA SER A 68 8.41 12.43 -17.69
C SER A 68 8.39 13.31 -16.42
N ASN A 69 7.20 13.66 -15.94
CA ASN A 69 7.03 14.44 -14.71
C ASN A 69 6.93 13.56 -13.45
N LEU A 70 6.91 12.23 -13.59
CA LEU A 70 6.86 11.33 -12.44
C LEU A 70 8.22 11.24 -11.78
N GLN A 71 8.21 11.29 -10.46
CA GLN A 71 9.38 11.10 -9.61
C GLN A 71 8.99 10.17 -8.47
N PHE A 72 9.90 9.23 -8.15
CA PHE A 72 9.79 8.37 -6.97
C PHE A 72 11.14 8.32 -6.27
N ASP A 73 11.15 8.70 -5.01
CA ASP A 73 12.32 8.64 -4.16
C ASP A 73 12.46 7.21 -3.59
N ASN A 74 13.70 6.74 -3.49
CA ASN A 74 13.98 5.44 -2.88
C ASN A 74 14.06 5.57 -1.34
N ASN A 75 12.96 5.98 -0.72
CA ASN A 75 12.82 6.18 0.73
C ASN A 75 11.53 5.51 1.25
N ASN A 76 11.20 5.66 2.53
CA ASN A 76 10.01 5.11 3.17
C ASN A 76 8.81 6.07 3.25
N ASN A 77 8.91 7.23 2.63
CA ASN A 77 7.79 8.16 2.52
C ASN A 77 6.78 7.66 1.47
N THR A 78 5.61 8.26 1.48
CA THR A 78 4.57 7.96 0.49
C THR A 78 4.98 8.48 -0.87
N GLY A 79 5.21 7.60 -1.83
CA GLY A 79 5.49 7.97 -3.23
C GLY A 79 4.27 7.81 -4.14
N PHE A 80 3.43 6.80 -3.88
CA PHE A 80 2.31 6.40 -4.73
C PHE A 80 1.06 6.13 -3.92
N GLN A 81 -0.08 6.69 -4.35
CA GLN A 81 -1.37 6.54 -3.69
C GLN A 81 -2.43 6.14 -4.71
N LEU A 82 -3.22 5.12 -4.38
CA LEU A 82 -4.38 4.68 -5.16
C LEU A 82 -5.66 5.05 -4.43
N TYR A 83 -6.57 5.69 -5.14
CA TYR A 83 -7.88 6.09 -4.64
C TYR A 83 -8.99 5.58 -5.56
N LEU A 84 -10.02 5.02 -4.98
CA LEU A 84 -11.30 4.71 -5.61
C LEU A 84 -12.41 5.14 -4.66
N TRP A 85 -13.34 5.94 -5.15
CA TRP A 85 -14.36 6.56 -4.34
C TRP A 85 -15.76 6.14 -4.77
N PRO A 86 -16.62 5.68 -3.85
CA PRO A 86 -18.04 5.55 -4.12
C PRO A 86 -18.70 6.89 -4.47
N TYR A 87 -18.21 7.96 -3.82
CA TYR A 87 -18.57 9.34 -4.11
C TYR A 87 -17.45 10.29 -3.71
N ILE A 88 -17.21 11.29 -4.53
CA ILE A 88 -16.29 12.40 -4.24
C ILE A 88 -17.02 13.72 -4.52
N GLY A 89 -17.00 14.63 -3.53
CA GLY A 89 -17.76 15.87 -3.58
C GLY A 89 -17.20 16.91 -4.57
N THR A 90 -18.04 17.87 -4.94
CA THR A 90 -17.75 18.89 -5.95
C THR A 90 -16.57 19.80 -5.61
N SER A 91 -16.17 19.91 -4.35
CA SER A 91 -14.96 20.64 -3.93
C SER A 91 -13.66 20.00 -4.41
N TYR A 92 -13.71 18.77 -4.90
CA TYR A 92 -12.54 17.97 -5.31
C TYR A 92 -12.61 17.48 -6.77
N THR A 93 -13.64 17.91 -7.49
CA THR A 93 -13.91 17.47 -8.86
C THR A 93 -14.14 18.66 -9.77
N ASP A 94 -13.82 18.50 -11.06
CA ASP A 94 -14.08 19.52 -12.07
C ASP A 94 -14.43 18.85 -13.40
N ALA A 95 -15.40 19.40 -14.13
CA ALA A 95 -15.87 18.85 -15.41
C ALA A 95 -14.78 18.89 -16.52
N GLY A 96 -13.78 19.76 -16.37
CA GLY A 96 -12.66 19.87 -17.32
C GLY A 96 -11.53 18.85 -17.09
N VAL A 97 -11.62 18.01 -16.05
CA VAL A 97 -10.60 16.99 -15.78
C VAL A 97 -10.66 15.89 -16.85
N THR A 98 -9.52 15.64 -17.48
CA THR A 98 -9.37 14.54 -18.48
C THR A 98 -8.98 13.26 -17.77
N GLU A 99 -9.76 12.20 -17.95
CA GLU A 99 -9.42 10.85 -17.49
C GLU A 99 -8.30 10.22 -18.33
N ASN A 100 -7.60 9.27 -17.73
CA ASN A 100 -6.54 8.47 -18.34
C ASN A 100 -5.36 9.31 -18.86
N ALA A 101 -5.08 10.43 -18.21
CA ALA A 101 -3.94 11.28 -18.49
C ALA A 101 -3.30 11.81 -17.20
N TRP A 102 -1.97 11.88 -17.16
CA TRP A 102 -1.24 12.53 -16.06
C TRP A 102 -1.33 14.04 -16.15
N THR A 103 -1.65 14.67 -15.03
CA THR A 103 -1.63 16.12 -14.87
C THR A 103 -1.04 16.50 -13.52
N ALA A 104 -0.60 17.74 -13.35
CA ALA A 104 -0.18 18.26 -12.06
C ALA A 104 -1.34 18.18 -11.05
N TYR A 105 -1.08 17.68 -9.86
CA TYR A 105 -2.10 17.53 -8.84
C TYR A 105 -2.59 18.88 -8.32
N ALA A 106 -3.90 19.06 -8.33
CA ALA A 106 -4.57 20.12 -7.61
C ALA A 106 -5.77 19.57 -6.82
N SER A 107 -6.00 20.08 -5.61
CA SER A 107 -7.00 19.48 -4.71
C SER A 107 -8.43 19.60 -5.22
N GLY A 108 -8.75 20.59 -6.02
CA GLY A 108 -10.08 20.83 -6.59
C GLY A 108 -10.35 20.08 -7.90
N THR A 109 -9.33 19.48 -8.53
CA THR A 109 -9.41 18.87 -9.86
C THR A 109 -8.86 17.45 -9.88
N ARG A 110 -9.24 16.61 -8.88
CA ARG A 110 -8.70 15.25 -8.74
C ARG A 110 -9.32 14.29 -9.73
N THR A 111 -10.61 14.43 -9.99
CA THR A 111 -11.38 13.60 -10.94
C THR A 111 -12.42 14.45 -11.66
N PRO A 112 -13.00 13.97 -12.77
CA PRO A 112 -14.26 14.50 -13.28
C PRO A 112 -15.36 14.45 -12.23
N VAL A 113 -16.46 15.16 -12.46
CA VAL A 113 -17.60 15.19 -11.55
C VAL A 113 -18.17 13.76 -11.36
N SER A 114 -18.37 13.36 -10.12
CA SER A 114 -18.98 12.09 -9.77
C SER A 114 -20.51 12.16 -9.89
N ALA A 115 -21.14 11.10 -10.39
CA ALA A 115 -22.58 10.93 -10.28
C ALA A 115 -23.00 10.79 -8.81
N THR A 116 -24.18 11.27 -8.48
CA THR A 116 -24.70 11.32 -7.10
C THR A 116 -25.62 10.17 -6.75
N THR A 117 -26.00 9.34 -7.70
CA THR A 117 -27.03 8.30 -7.53
C THR A 117 -26.68 7.33 -6.39
N TRP A 118 -25.45 6.85 -6.33
CA TRP A 118 -25.01 5.98 -5.22
C TRP A 118 -25.12 6.70 -3.87
N TRP A 119 -24.67 7.95 -3.78
CA TRP A 119 -24.68 8.74 -2.55
C TRP A 119 -26.10 9.04 -2.03
N THR A 120 -27.06 9.21 -2.95
CA THR A 120 -28.44 9.54 -2.62
C THR A 120 -29.34 8.31 -2.49
N THR A 121 -28.83 7.11 -2.76
CA THR A 121 -29.57 5.85 -2.60
C THR A 121 -29.37 5.32 -1.19
N ASN A 122 -30.46 5.15 -0.45
CA ASN A 122 -30.41 4.57 0.90
C ASN A 122 -29.88 3.14 0.84
N ASP A 123 -29.06 2.76 1.83
CA ASP A 123 -28.45 1.43 1.96
C ASP A 123 -27.62 0.97 0.73
N ALA A 124 -27.15 1.91 -0.09
CA ALA A 124 -26.27 1.58 -1.21
C ALA A 124 -24.96 0.94 -0.74
N THR A 125 -24.58 -0.16 -1.39
CA THR A 125 -23.34 -0.88 -1.08
C THR A 125 -22.28 -0.68 -2.17
N PHE A 126 -21.01 -0.75 -1.77
CA PHE A 126 -19.86 -0.69 -2.65
C PHE A 126 -18.81 -1.67 -2.14
N GLU A 127 -18.46 -2.64 -2.95
CA GLU A 127 -17.56 -3.73 -2.59
C GLU A 127 -16.39 -3.79 -3.57
N ILE A 128 -15.17 -4.01 -3.07
CA ILE A 128 -13.96 -4.14 -3.88
C ILE A 128 -13.14 -5.34 -3.40
N THR A 129 -12.52 -6.05 -4.33
CA THR A 129 -11.60 -7.17 -4.05
C THR A 129 -10.61 -7.37 -5.19
N GLY A 130 -9.59 -8.21 -4.96
CA GLY A 130 -8.63 -8.60 -5.99
C GLY A 130 -7.86 -7.42 -6.57
N VAL A 131 -7.49 -6.44 -5.75
CA VAL A 131 -6.71 -5.27 -6.21
C VAL A 131 -5.28 -5.72 -6.50
N GLN A 132 -4.85 -5.53 -7.74
CA GLN A 132 -3.52 -5.90 -8.21
C GLN A 132 -2.93 -4.77 -9.06
N LEU A 133 -1.66 -4.46 -8.82
CA LEU A 133 -0.89 -3.48 -9.60
C LEU A 133 0.36 -4.16 -10.12
N GLU A 134 0.52 -4.21 -11.44
CA GLU A 134 1.55 -4.98 -12.13
C GLU A 134 2.36 -4.08 -13.07
N VAL A 135 3.64 -4.36 -13.21
CA VAL A 135 4.46 -3.74 -14.27
C VAL A 135 4.14 -4.43 -15.59
N GLY A 136 3.78 -3.63 -16.60
CA GLY A 136 3.39 -4.13 -17.91
C GLY A 136 2.07 -3.53 -18.40
N SER A 137 1.68 -3.85 -19.62
CA SER A 137 0.51 -3.30 -20.29
C SER A 137 -0.74 -4.19 -20.21
N HIS A 138 -0.66 -5.31 -19.52
CA HIS A 138 -1.75 -6.29 -19.40
C HIS A 138 -1.91 -6.73 -17.96
N SER A 139 -3.15 -6.99 -17.55
CA SER A 139 -3.42 -7.63 -16.25
C SER A 139 -3.34 -9.15 -16.39
N THR A 140 -2.65 -9.78 -15.46
CA THR A 140 -2.69 -11.24 -15.28
C THR A 140 -3.89 -11.65 -14.41
N ASP A 141 -4.03 -12.95 -14.17
CA ASP A 141 -4.97 -13.42 -13.16
C ASP A 141 -4.48 -12.99 -11.77
N PHE A 142 -5.43 -12.79 -10.85
CA PHE A 142 -5.08 -12.37 -9.49
C PHE A 142 -4.18 -13.39 -8.81
N GLU A 143 -3.02 -12.94 -8.33
CA GLU A 143 -2.05 -13.79 -7.65
C GLU A 143 -2.52 -14.14 -6.24
N PHE A 144 -3.07 -15.33 -6.08
CA PHE A 144 -3.42 -15.87 -4.76
C PHE A 144 -2.18 -16.43 -4.08
N ARG A 145 -1.84 -15.88 -2.94
CA ARG A 145 -0.77 -16.39 -2.08
C ARG A 145 -1.35 -17.14 -0.89
N SER A 146 -0.68 -18.18 -0.47
CA SER A 146 -1.03 -18.84 0.80
C SER A 146 -0.75 -17.89 1.97
N TYR A 147 -1.50 -18.04 3.07
CA TYR A 147 -1.28 -17.24 4.28
C TYR A 147 0.19 -17.28 4.75
N GLY A 148 0.82 -18.43 4.69
CA GLY A 148 2.22 -18.58 5.10
C GLY A 148 3.20 -17.78 4.22
N GLN A 149 2.97 -17.75 2.91
CA GLN A 149 3.78 -16.95 1.98
C GLN A 149 3.59 -15.45 2.26
N GLU A 150 2.36 -15.00 2.40
CA GLU A 150 2.06 -13.59 2.69
C GLU A 150 2.64 -13.16 4.04
N LEU A 151 2.48 -13.99 5.08
CA LEU A 151 3.06 -13.74 6.39
C LEU A 151 4.58 -13.60 6.32
N ALA A 152 5.27 -14.49 5.60
CA ALA A 152 6.72 -14.42 5.46
C ALA A 152 7.17 -13.13 4.74
N LEU A 153 6.44 -12.69 3.72
CA LEU A 153 6.70 -11.42 3.04
C LEU A 153 6.52 -10.22 3.98
N CYS A 154 5.44 -10.20 4.76
CA CYS A 154 5.20 -9.15 5.77
C CYS A 154 6.30 -9.13 6.85
N GLN A 155 6.72 -10.31 7.31
CA GLN A 155 7.76 -10.45 8.35
C GLN A 155 9.14 -9.96 7.90
N ARG A 156 9.39 -9.84 6.62
CA ARG A 156 10.62 -9.19 6.10
C ARG A 156 10.68 -7.70 6.44
N TYR A 157 9.55 -7.06 6.66
CA TYR A 157 9.45 -5.64 6.97
C TYR A 157 9.17 -5.39 8.45
N PHE A 158 8.32 -6.21 9.05
CA PHE A 158 7.91 -6.06 10.43
C PHE A 158 7.69 -7.41 11.10
N CYS A 159 8.28 -7.59 12.26
CA CYS A 159 7.95 -8.74 13.10
C CYS A 159 7.85 -8.35 14.58
N LYS A 160 7.02 -9.08 15.30
CA LYS A 160 6.79 -8.97 16.72
C LYS A 160 7.37 -10.20 17.40
N MET A 161 8.31 -9.99 18.30
CA MET A 161 8.95 -11.06 19.04
C MET A 161 8.65 -10.94 20.52
N LYS A 162 8.40 -12.08 21.14
CA LYS A 162 8.25 -12.20 22.58
C LYS A 162 9.34 -13.13 23.11
N ALA A 163 9.95 -12.75 24.21
CA ALA A 163 10.86 -13.62 24.94
C ALA A 163 10.51 -13.62 26.43
N TYR A 164 10.70 -14.75 27.05
CA TYR A 164 10.58 -14.92 28.50
C TYR A 164 11.97 -14.82 29.12
N ALA A 165 12.18 -13.83 29.94
CA ALA A 165 13.46 -13.57 30.55
C ALA A 165 13.59 -14.26 31.90
N GLY A 166 14.42 -15.28 31.99
CA GLY A 166 14.68 -16.03 33.19
C GLY A 166 16.04 -15.77 33.86
N ALA A 167 16.93 -14.96 33.33
CA ALA A 167 18.24 -14.65 33.92
C ALA A 167 18.97 -13.50 33.20
N SER A 168 19.96 -12.93 33.85
CA SER A 168 20.73 -11.73 33.51
C SER A 168 21.70 -11.85 32.31
N ASN A 169 21.54 -12.82 31.44
CA ASN A 169 22.41 -13.03 30.27
C ASN A 169 21.69 -12.70 28.96
N GLY A 170 22.44 -12.17 28.01
CA GLY A 170 21.92 -11.83 26.69
C GLY A 170 21.30 -13.03 25.96
N TRP A 171 20.15 -12.84 25.39
CA TRP A 171 19.44 -13.84 24.58
C TRP A 171 19.53 -13.47 23.13
N ILE A 172 19.94 -14.43 22.30
CA ILE A 172 19.87 -14.26 20.86
C ILE A 172 18.46 -14.60 20.39
N ILE A 173 17.77 -13.61 19.84
CA ILE A 173 16.45 -13.77 19.22
C ILE A 173 16.67 -13.89 17.72
N GLN A 174 16.24 -15.02 17.16
CA GLN A 174 16.24 -15.23 15.73
C GLN A 174 14.89 -14.80 15.15
N TYR A 175 14.91 -14.03 14.07
CA TYR A 175 13.69 -13.62 13.40
C TYR A 175 13.10 -14.77 12.58
N PRO A 176 11.76 -14.79 12.37
CA PRO A 176 11.10 -15.87 11.63
C PRO A 176 11.54 -15.95 10.16
N VAL A 177 11.97 -14.83 9.60
CA VAL A 177 12.54 -14.70 8.26
C VAL A 177 13.68 -13.69 8.28
N THR A 178 14.58 -13.76 7.31
CA THR A 178 15.59 -12.71 7.14
C THR A 178 14.90 -11.40 6.75
N MET A 179 15.07 -10.37 7.55
CA MET A 179 14.48 -9.07 7.32
C MET A 179 15.18 -8.35 6.16
N ARG A 180 14.50 -7.45 5.55
CA ARG A 180 14.93 -6.68 4.38
C ARG A 180 16.21 -5.85 4.64
N ALA A 181 16.30 -5.26 5.82
CA ALA A 181 17.43 -4.51 6.33
C ALA A 181 17.58 -4.80 7.83
N ALA A 182 18.68 -4.38 8.46
CA ALA A 182 18.79 -4.42 9.91
C ALA A 182 17.68 -3.54 10.51
N PRO A 183 16.74 -4.10 11.29
CA PRO A 183 15.56 -3.37 11.74
C PRO A 183 15.87 -2.40 12.88
N SER A 184 15.03 -1.40 13.05
CA SER A 184 14.89 -0.70 14.33
C SER A 184 14.10 -1.58 15.30
N ALA A 185 14.49 -1.57 16.57
CA ALA A 185 13.80 -2.30 17.63
C ALA A 185 13.11 -1.35 18.61
N THR A 186 11.84 -1.62 18.90
CA THR A 186 11.06 -0.87 19.88
C THR A 186 10.51 -1.83 20.94
N VAL A 187 10.83 -1.59 22.21
CA VAL A 187 10.24 -2.36 23.31
C VAL A 187 8.78 -1.93 23.49
N ASN A 188 7.86 -2.87 23.32
CA ASN A 188 6.43 -2.62 23.45
C ASN A 188 5.91 -2.89 24.88
N SER A 189 6.41 -3.94 25.50
CA SER A 189 6.02 -4.28 26.87
C SER A 189 7.12 -5.09 27.58
N GLY A 190 7.10 -5.09 28.92
CA GLY A 190 8.09 -5.76 29.75
C GLY A 190 9.36 -4.93 29.95
N THR A 191 10.32 -5.48 30.71
CA THR A 191 11.57 -4.83 31.02
C THR A 191 12.72 -5.47 30.25
N ILE A 192 13.23 -4.76 29.25
CA ILE A 192 14.45 -5.11 28.51
C ILE A 192 15.49 -4.02 28.83
N GLY A 193 16.67 -4.40 29.26
CA GLY A 193 17.76 -3.45 29.51
C GLY A 193 18.28 -2.81 28.23
N SER A 194 18.51 -3.62 27.21
CA SER A 194 18.88 -3.14 25.86
C SER A 194 18.65 -4.21 24.80
N VAL A 195 18.44 -3.77 23.58
CA VAL A 195 18.46 -4.62 22.37
C VAL A 195 19.69 -4.23 21.57
N ASN A 196 20.63 -5.15 21.42
CA ASN A 196 21.93 -4.91 20.81
C ASN A 196 22.18 -5.87 19.63
N GLN A 197 23.26 -5.63 18.89
CA GLN A 197 23.73 -6.48 17.80
C GLN A 197 22.58 -6.85 16.82
N ILE A 198 21.83 -5.83 16.43
CA ILE A 198 20.70 -6.01 15.52
C ILE A 198 21.26 -6.24 14.11
N THR A 199 20.92 -7.39 13.53
CA THR A 199 21.25 -7.77 12.16
C THR A 199 19.96 -7.96 11.36
N THR A 200 20.06 -8.39 10.11
CA THR A 200 18.89 -8.75 9.30
C THR A 200 18.19 -10.05 9.75
N SER A 201 18.85 -10.86 10.57
CA SER A 201 18.33 -12.19 11.00
C SER A 201 18.22 -12.36 12.51
N THR A 202 18.96 -11.59 13.30
CA THR A 202 19.04 -11.78 14.76
C THR A 202 19.18 -10.46 15.48
N SER A 203 18.78 -10.46 16.77
CA SER A 203 19.12 -9.43 17.75
C SER A 203 19.53 -10.05 19.08
N ASN A 204 20.30 -9.34 19.88
CA ASN A 204 20.67 -9.74 21.23
C ASN A 204 19.88 -8.88 22.23
N TRP A 205 19.15 -9.54 23.13
CA TRP A 205 18.39 -8.90 24.20
C TRP A 205 19.18 -9.01 25.51
N ASN A 206 19.53 -7.88 26.07
CA ASN A 206 20.05 -7.80 27.44
C ASN A 206 18.90 -7.46 28.37
N LEU A 207 18.65 -8.35 29.31
CA LEU A 207 17.60 -8.21 30.30
C LEU A 207 18.18 -7.66 31.57
N SER A 208 17.74 -6.51 32.02
CA SER A 208 18.15 -5.92 33.28
C SER A 208 17.15 -6.26 34.38
N GLY A 209 17.65 -6.92 35.44
CA GLY A 209 16.90 -7.16 36.68
C GLY A 209 16.21 -8.52 36.75
N GLY A 210 16.53 -9.31 37.74
CA GLY A 210 16.16 -10.70 37.96
C GLY A 210 14.67 -11.01 38.21
N SER A 211 13.76 -10.43 37.47
CA SER A 211 12.34 -10.77 37.50
C SER A 211 11.98 -11.43 36.19
N ALA A 212 11.34 -12.59 36.27
CA ALA A 212 10.82 -13.36 35.16
C ALA A 212 9.63 -12.62 34.49
N ASN A 213 9.91 -11.67 33.63
CA ASN A 213 8.91 -10.93 32.92
C ASN A 213 8.93 -11.25 31.41
N MET A 214 7.76 -11.46 30.81
CA MET A 214 7.64 -11.49 29.37
C MET A 214 7.95 -10.11 28.81
N ALA A 215 8.86 -10.04 27.87
CA ALA A 215 9.15 -8.84 27.14
C ALA A 215 8.72 -9.00 25.67
N GLU A 216 8.25 -7.94 25.08
CA GLU A 216 7.81 -7.87 23.71
C GLU A 216 8.51 -6.76 22.97
N CYS A 217 9.10 -7.07 21.83
CA CYS A 217 9.76 -6.13 20.95
C CYS A 217 9.13 -6.13 19.56
N PHE A 218 8.97 -4.95 19.00
CA PHE A 218 8.68 -4.75 17.59
C PHE A 218 9.98 -4.49 16.84
N TYR A 219 10.14 -5.14 15.70
CA TYR A 219 11.23 -4.93 14.77
C TYR A 219 10.67 -4.42 13.46
N SER A 220 11.11 -3.24 13.05
CA SER A 220 10.72 -2.63 11.78
C SER A 220 11.97 -2.42 10.92
N ALA A 221 11.94 -2.99 9.71
CA ALA A 221 12.94 -2.82 8.67
C ALA A 221 12.43 -1.91 7.54
N GLU A 222 11.42 -1.11 7.81
CA GLU A 222 11.05 -0.01 6.93
C GLU A 222 12.15 1.04 6.96
N LEU A 223 12.50 1.57 5.79
CA LEU A 223 13.55 2.58 5.65
C LEU A 223 13.05 3.95 6.07
#